data_c2bfd96151f497e1a618915937857f3a
#
_entry.id   c2bfd96151f497e1a618915937857f3a
#
_cell.length_a   1.000
_cell.length_b   1.000
_cell.length_c   1.000
_cell.angle_alpha   90.00
_cell.angle_beta   90.00
_cell.angle_gamma   90.00
#
_symmetry.space_group_name_H-M   'P 1'
#
loop_
_entity.id
_entity.type
_entity.pdbx_description
1 polymer ?
#
loop_
_entity_poly.entity_id
_entity_poly.type
_entity_poly.pdbx_seq_one_letter_code
_entity_poly.pdbx_strand_id
1 'polypeptide(L)'
;PTYANEIQTPEFGEGLDGVLRERSYALQGILNGIDVAGFDPATDKRIAANYTVEDRSGKAVCKAKLQEELGLEVRDDRPLMVMVTRLTRQKGMDLVMYSLDRILAGGVQVAVLGTGDRDYEDGLRYFQDKYPGTMAARIEFDPALSQRMYAAADMFLMPSKFEPCGLSQMIAMRYGTLPIVRETGGLKDTVIPYNEFTGEGTGFSFSNFNGDEMGDAVFRAARLFWDNRDAWNQLVTQA
;
A
#
# COMPACT_ATOMS: atom_id res chain seq x y z
N PRO A 1 -13.74 0.07 13.65
CA PRO A 1 -14.86 1.01 13.90
C PRO A 1 -15.55 1.45 12.61
N THR A 2 -14.82 2.02 11.64
CA THR A 2 -15.42 2.50 10.36
C THR A 2 -16.17 1.40 9.63
N TYR A 3 -15.63 0.20 9.48
CA TYR A 3 -16.32 -0.91 8.81
C TYR A 3 -17.62 -1.33 9.49
N ALA A 4 -17.69 -1.26 10.84
CA ALA A 4 -18.93 -1.53 11.56
C ALA A 4 -20.05 -0.55 11.18
N ASN A 5 -19.72 0.69 10.85
CA ASN A 5 -20.69 1.67 10.35
C ASN A 5 -21.03 1.43 8.87
N GLU A 6 -20.03 1.11 8.04
CA GLU A 6 -20.20 0.84 6.61
C GLU A 6 -21.18 -0.30 6.35
N ILE A 7 -21.07 -1.44 7.05
CA ILE A 7 -21.93 -2.61 6.86
C ILE A 7 -23.39 -2.39 7.28
N GLN A 8 -23.70 -1.29 7.95
CA GLN A 8 -25.08 -0.86 8.24
C GLN A 8 -25.72 -0.10 7.07
N THR A 9 -24.99 0.07 5.96
CA THR A 9 -25.48 0.74 4.74
C THR A 9 -25.80 -0.29 3.65
N PRO A 10 -26.74 0.01 2.74
CA PRO A 10 -27.05 -0.88 1.62
C PRO A 10 -25.84 -1.17 0.72
N GLU A 11 -24.88 -0.25 0.63
CA GLU A 11 -23.69 -0.38 -0.22
C GLU A 11 -22.73 -1.47 0.27
N PHE A 12 -22.58 -1.61 1.59
CA PHE A 12 -21.58 -2.52 2.19
C PHE A 12 -22.21 -3.64 3.03
N GLY A 13 -23.51 -3.61 3.25
CA GLY A 13 -24.22 -4.56 4.12
C GLY A 13 -24.54 -5.89 3.48
N GLU A 14 -24.31 -6.07 2.17
CA GLU A 14 -24.59 -7.31 1.43
C GLU A 14 -26.01 -7.87 1.68
N GLY A 15 -27.00 -6.96 1.83
CA GLY A 15 -28.40 -7.29 2.14
C GLY A 15 -28.69 -7.54 3.61
N LEU A 16 -27.72 -7.42 4.50
CA LEU A 16 -27.87 -7.56 5.95
C LEU A 16 -27.92 -6.21 6.68
N ASP A 17 -27.79 -5.11 5.96
CA ASP A 17 -27.71 -3.76 6.52
C ASP A 17 -28.89 -3.40 7.43
N GLY A 18 -30.11 -3.84 7.09
CA GLY A 18 -31.31 -3.67 7.94
C GLY A 18 -31.17 -4.36 9.30
N VAL A 19 -30.77 -5.62 9.31
CA VAL A 19 -30.57 -6.39 10.54
C VAL A 19 -29.44 -5.81 11.39
N LEU A 20 -28.35 -5.36 10.74
CA LEU A 20 -27.22 -4.75 11.42
C LEU A 20 -27.60 -3.40 12.04
N ARG A 21 -28.41 -2.58 11.38
CA ARG A 21 -28.95 -1.34 11.94
C ARG A 21 -29.84 -1.59 13.17
N GLU A 22 -30.74 -2.57 13.10
CA GLU A 22 -31.60 -2.93 14.24
C GLU A 22 -30.79 -3.37 15.46
N ARG A 23 -29.62 -3.97 15.24
CA ARG A 23 -28.72 -4.45 16.28
C ARG A 23 -27.49 -3.57 16.49
N SER A 24 -27.52 -2.32 16.03
CA SER A 24 -26.39 -1.39 16.13
C SER A 24 -25.87 -1.20 17.55
N TYR A 25 -26.75 -1.28 18.56
CA TYR A 25 -26.40 -1.21 19.98
C TYR A 25 -25.49 -2.35 20.46
N ALA A 26 -25.46 -3.48 19.76
CA ALA A 26 -24.64 -4.66 20.06
C ALA A 26 -23.49 -4.84 19.05
N LEU A 27 -23.38 -3.96 18.05
CA LEU A 27 -22.34 -4.04 17.01
C LEU A 27 -21.13 -3.21 17.44
N GLN A 28 -19.96 -3.87 17.52
CA GLN A 28 -18.71 -3.22 17.85
C GLN A 28 -17.63 -3.59 16.82
N GLY A 29 -16.94 -2.59 16.29
CA GLY A 29 -15.76 -2.76 15.44
C GLY A 29 -14.50 -2.82 16.29
N ILE A 30 -13.70 -3.86 16.09
CA ILE A 30 -12.41 -4.07 16.76
C ILE A 30 -11.35 -4.22 15.68
N LEU A 31 -10.30 -3.37 15.72
CA LEU A 31 -9.16 -3.48 14.83
C LEU A 31 -8.25 -4.64 15.24
N ASN A 32 -7.70 -5.34 14.26
CA ASN A 32 -6.65 -6.32 14.50
C ASN A 32 -5.33 -5.62 14.84
N GLY A 33 -4.47 -6.32 15.58
CA GLY A 33 -3.05 -5.98 15.69
C GLY A 33 -2.21 -6.76 14.68
N ILE A 34 -0.91 -6.50 14.68
CA ILE A 34 0.09 -7.28 13.95
C ILE A 34 1.08 -7.91 14.94
N ASP A 35 1.74 -8.99 14.53
CA ASP A 35 2.86 -9.57 15.27
C ASP A 35 4.09 -8.66 15.13
N VAL A 36 4.26 -7.74 16.05
CA VAL A 36 5.37 -6.75 16.02
C VAL A 36 6.74 -7.39 16.18
N ALA A 37 6.84 -8.58 16.77
CA ALA A 37 8.10 -9.32 16.87
C ALA A 37 8.44 -10.06 15.58
N GLY A 38 7.43 -10.64 14.92
CA GLY A 38 7.58 -11.30 13.62
C GLY A 38 7.76 -10.32 12.45
N PHE A 39 7.28 -9.08 12.59
CA PHE A 39 7.43 -7.99 11.62
C PHE A 39 8.31 -6.88 12.18
N ASP A 40 9.61 -7.17 12.39
CA ASP A 40 10.58 -6.21 12.90
C ASP A 40 11.77 -6.06 11.94
N PRO A 41 11.93 -4.91 11.28
CA PRO A 41 13.05 -4.70 10.36
C PRO A 41 14.43 -4.79 11.02
N ALA A 42 14.52 -4.60 12.34
CA ALA A 42 15.79 -4.72 13.07
C ALA A 42 16.28 -6.17 13.21
N THR A 43 15.37 -7.14 13.17
CA THR A 43 15.70 -8.56 13.45
C THR A 43 15.24 -9.52 12.36
N ASP A 44 14.49 -9.07 11.36
CA ASP A 44 13.97 -9.91 10.31
C ASP A 44 15.09 -10.48 9.42
N LYS A 45 15.23 -11.80 9.40
CA LYS A 45 16.24 -12.51 8.62
C LYS A 45 15.88 -12.72 7.15
N ARG A 46 14.64 -12.36 6.77
CA ARG A 46 14.11 -12.53 5.40
C ARG A 46 14.45 -11.35 4.48
N ILE A 47 14.93 -10.23 5.04
CA ILE A 47 15.25 -9.01 4.32
C ILE A 47 16.76 -8.89 4.05
N ALA A 48 17.14 -8.13 3.03
CA ALA A 48 18.53 -8.04 2.57
C ALA A 48 19.48 -7.37 3.55
N ALA A 49 18.97 -6.43 4.35
CA ALA A 49 19.72 -5.77 5.42
C ALA A 49 18.72 -5.32 6.51
N ASN A 50 19.14 -5.43 7.76
CA ASN A 50 18.34 -4.96 8.89
C ASN A 50 18.50 -3.44 9.06
N TYR A 51 17.47 -2.81 9.64
CA TYR A 51 17.46 -1.38 9.92
C TYR A 51 16.51 -1.03 11.05
N THR A 52 16.65 0.18 11.59
CA THR A 52 15.80 0.74 12.64
C THR A 52 15.25 2.11 12.20
N VAL A 53 14.43 2.71 13.04
CA VAL A 53 13.94 4.08 12.79
C VAL A 53 15.08 5.11 12.87
N GLU A 54 16.09 4.86 13.70
CA GLU A 54 17.27 5.74 13.88
C GLU A 54 18.29 5.58 12.75
N ASP A 55 18.44 4.35 12.24
CA ASP A 55 19.34 4.05 11.12
C ASP A 55 18.62 3.25 10.03
N ARG A 56 18.18 3.96 9.01
CA ARG A 56 17.46 3.41 7.85
C ARG A 56 18.34 3.08 6.65
N SER A 57 19.66 3.06 6.81
CA SER A 57 20.60 2.73 5.72
C SER A 57 20.33 1.33 5.14
N GLY A 58 19.96 0.36 5.99
CA GLY A 58 19.56 -0.98 5.56
C GLY A 58 18.32 -1.00 4.64
N LYS A 59 17.38 -0.05 4.81
CA LYS A 59 16.21 0.06 3.92
C LYS A 59 16.63 0.41 2.48
N ALA A 60 17.62 1.27 2.30
CA ALA A 60 18.17 1.59 0.98
C ALA A 60 18.82 0.35 0.32
N VAL A 61 19.53 -0.48 1.11
CA VAL A 61 20.07 -1.76 0.63
C VAL A 61 18.93 -2.71 0.22
N CYS A 62 17.87 -2.81 1.02
CA CYS A 62 16.69 -3.63 0.70
C CYS A 62 16.05 -3.17 -0.62
N LYS A 63 15.91 -1.85 -0.84
CA LYS A 63 15.36 -1.28 -2.08
C LYS A 63 16.20 -1.67 -3.29
N ALA A 64 17.51 -1.44 -3.25
CA ALA A 64 18.41 -1.77 -4.35
C ALA A 64 18.36 -3.28 -4.68
N LYS A 65 18.38 -4.14 -3.66
CA LYS A 65 18.30 -5.59 -3.84
C LYS A 65 16.97 -6.07 -4.41
N LEU A 66 15.87 -5.48 -4.01
CA LEU A 66 14.56 -5.81 -4.58
C LEU A 66 14.47 -5.35 -6.04
N GLN A 67 14.99 -4.16 -6.37
CA GLN A 67 15.03 -3.66 -7.74
C GLN A 67 15.83 -4.62 -8.64
N GLU A 68 17.00 -5.08 -8.19
CA GLU A 68 17.80 -6.10 -8.90
C GLU A 68 17.00 -7.40 -9.08
N GLU A 69 16.40 -7.93 -8.02
CA GLU A 69 15.63 -9.18 -8.03
C GLU A 69 14.45 -9.16 -9.00
N LEU A 70 13.77 -7.99 -9.08
CA LEU A 70 12.57 -7.82 -9.91
C LEU A 70 12.88 -7.32 -11.34
N GLY A 71 14.15 -7.07 -11.68
CA GLY A 71 14.54 -6.55 -12.98
C GLY A 71 14.15 -5.08 -13.19
N LEU A 72 13.99 -4.32 -12.10
CA LEU A 72 13.78 -2.88 -12.13
C LEU A 72 15.13 -2.16 -12.23
N GLU A 73 15.12 -0.94 -12.77
CA GLU A 73 16.30 -0.08 -12.69
C GLU A 73 16.64 0.20 -11.23
N VAL A 74 17.91 0.05 -10.86
CA VAL A 74 18.38 0.36 -9.51
C VAL A 74 18.51 1.88 -9.37
N ARG A 75 17.51 2.49 -8.75
CA ARG A 75 17.35 3.95 -8.62
C ARG A 75 16.87 4.30 -7.21
N ASP A 76 17.66 5.07 -6.48
CA ASP A 76 17.28 5.62 -5.17
C ASP A 76 16.42 6.89 -5.26
N ASP A 77 16.54 7.61 -6.37
CA ASP A 77 15.82 8.84 -6.68
C ASP A 77 14.40 8.62 -7.24
N ARG A 78 14.03 7.39 -7.56
CA ARG A 78 12.65 7.02 -7.93
C ARG A 78 11.91 6.38 -6.78
N PRO A 79 10.71 6.83 -6.44
CA PRO A 79 9.89 6.13 -5.45
C PRO A 79 9.48 4.76 -5.98
N LEU A 80 9.65 3.73 -5.15
CA LEU A 80 9.19 2.37 -5.42
C LEU A 80 7.87 2.13 -4.68
N MET A 81 6.80 1.97 -5.43
CA MET A 81 5.48 1.62 -4.93
C MET A 81 5.20 0.14 -5.13
N VAL A 82 4.71 -0.53 -4.10
CA VAL A 82 4.40 -1.96 -4.16
C VAL A 82 2.94 -2.24 -3.79
N MET A 83 2.42 -3.35 -4.32
CA MET A 83 1.17 -3.97 -3.92
C MET A 83 1.42 -5.45 -3.63
N VAL A 84 0.88 -5.93 -2.52
CA VAL A 84 0.86 -7.36 -2.16
C VAL A 84 -0.60 -7.70 -1.87
N THR A 85 -1.28 -8.34 -2.81
CA THR A 85 -2.75 -8.50 -2.72
C THR A 85 -3.28 -9.57 -3.65
N ARG A 86 -4.51 -10.01 -3.41
CA ARG A 86 -5.32 -10.71 -4.40
C ARG A 86 -5.68 -9.73 -5.53
N LEU A 87 -5.56 -10.18 -6.77
CA LEU A 87 -5.84 -9.37 -7.95
C LEU A 87 -7.32 -9.42 -8.30
N THR A 88 -8.12 -8.67 -7.54
CA THR A 88 -9.57 -8.63 -7.67
C THR A 88 -10.09 -7.19 -7.69
N ARG A 89 -11.31 -7.00 -8.19
CA ARG A 89 -11.95 -5.69 -8.17
C ARG A 89 -12.15 -5.16 -6.75
N GLN A 90 -12.42 -6.03 -5.78
CA GLN A 90 -12.54 -5.65 -4.37
C GLN A 90 -11.26 -4.98 -3.85
N LYS A 91 -10.12 -5.42 -4.32
CA LYS A 91 -8.81 -4.84 -3.96
C LYS A 91 -8.43 -3.61 -4.80
N GLY A 92 -9.34 -3.12 -5.64
CA GLY A 92 -9.16 -1.91 -6.42
C GLY A 92 -8.33 -2.08 -7.68
N MET A 93 -8.22 -3.31 -8.21
CA MET A 93 -7.40 -3.57 -9.40
C MET A 93 -7.94 -2.86 -10.65
N ASP A 94 -9.23 -2.59 -10.75
CA ASP A 94 -9.80 -1.76 -11.81
C ASP A 94 -9.27 -0.31 -11.78
N LEU A 95 -9.13 0.28 -10.59
CA LEU A 95 -8.51 1.60 -10.44
C LEU A 95 -7.03 1.57 -10.81
N VAL A 96 -6.33 0.51 -10.43
CA VAL A 96 -4.90 0.32 -10.76
C VAL A 96 -4.73 0.23 -12.28
N MET A 97 -5.51 -0.61 -12.96
CA MET A 97 -5.45 -0.73 -14.44
C MET A 97 -5.70 0.60 -15.14
N TYR A 98 -6.64 1.39 -14.63
CA TYR A 98 -6.95 2.72 -15.18
C TYR A 98 -5.80 3.72 -15.04
N SER A 99 -5.12 3.74 -13.89
CA SER A 99 -4.13 4.79 -13.56
C SER A 99 -2.68 4.38 -13.78
N LEU A 100 -2.40 3.09 -14.02
CA LEU A 100 -1.02 2.56 -14.00
C LEU A 100 -0.14 3.15 -15.09
N ASP A 101 -0.69 3.40 -16.28
CA ASP A 101 0.04 4.04 -17.38
C ASP A 101 0.56 5.44 -16.98
N ARG A 102 -0.32 6.26 -16.39
CA ARG A 102 0.03 7.60 -15.88
C ARG A 102 1.08 7.54 -14.77
N ILE A 103 0.94 6.59 -13.84
CA ILE A 103 1.86 6.42 -12.71
C ILE A 103 3.26 6.04 -13.19
N LEU A 104 3.36 5.04 -14.07
CA LEU A 104 4.63 4.56 -14.62
C LEU A 104 5.31 5.61 -15.50
N ALA A 105 4.56 6.25 -16.40
CA ALA A 105 5.06 7.35 -17.23
C ALA A 105 5.51 8.56 -16.39
N GLY A 106 4.91 8.76 -15.22
CA GLY A 106 5.25 9.83 -14.26
C GLY A 106 6.51 9.57 -13.43
N GLY A 107 7.19 8.44 -13.60
CA GLY A 107 8.49 8.16 -12.97
C GLY A 107 8.43 7.37 -11.66
N VAL A 108 7.27 6.85 -11.27
CA VAL A 108 7.11 5.95 -10.12
C VAL A 108 7.38 4.51 -10.58
N GLN A 109 8.27 3.81 -9.90
CA GLN A 109 8.44 2.37 -10.09
C GLN A 109 7.33 1.61 -9.35
N VAL A 110 6.80 0.56 -9.97
CA VAL A 110 5.72 -0.25 -9.40
C VAL A 110 6.05 -1.73 -9.46
N ALA A 111 5.85 -2.42 -8.34
CA ALA A 111 5.92 -3.87 -8.26
C ALA A 111 4.65 -4.43 -7.64
N VAL A 112 4.05 -5.42 -8.28
CA VAL A 112 2.83 -6.08 -7.81
C VAL A 112 3.08 -7.57 -7.61
N LEU A 113 2.74 -8.07 -6.43
CA LEU A 113 2.77 -9.49 -6.08
C LEU A 113 1.36 -9.97 -5.75
N GLY A 114 0.91 -10.99 -6.43
CA GLY A 114 -0.37 -11.63 -6.14
C GLY A 114 -0.93 -12.43 -7.31
N THR A 115 -2.05 -13.08 -7.06
CA THR A 115 -2.83 -13.82 -8.05
C THR A 115 -4.31 -13.45 -7.94
N GLY A 116 -5.08 -13.67 -9.01
CA GLY A 116 -6.52 -13.38 -8.98
C GLY A 116 -7.18 -13.52 -10.34
N ASP A 117 -7.93 -12.51 -10.72
CA ASP A 117 -8.66 -12.50 -11.98
C ASP A 117 -7.70 -12.37 -13.15
N ARG A 118 -7.88 -13.21 -14.17
CA ARG A 118 -6.98 -13.32 -15.31
C ARG A 118 -6.77 -11.99 -16.06
N ASP A 119 -7.82 -11.22 -16.20
CA ASP A 119 -7.72 -9.92 -16.90
C ASP A 119 -6.75 -8.95 -16.19
N TYR A 120 -6.71 -8.98 -14.86
CA TYR A 120 -5.75 -8.17 -14.10
C TYR A 120 -4.34 -8.75 -14.17
N GLU A 121 -4.19 -10.07 -14.11
CA GLU A 121 -2.90 -10.72 -14.29
C GLU A 121 -2.28 -10.40 -15.65
N ASP A 122 -3.06 -10.52 -16.73
CA ASP A 122 -2.63 -10.23 -18.09
C ASP A 122 -2.37 -8.72 -18.30
N GLY A 123 -3.18 -7.86 -17.68
CA GLY A 123 -2.97 -6.41 -17.68
C GLY A 123 -1.65 -6.01 -17.01
N LEU A 124 -1.31 -6.62 -15.88
CA LEU A 124 -0.02 -6.36 -15.20
C LEU A 124 1.19 -6.82 -16.05
N ARG A 125 1.10 -7.98 -16.70
CA ARG A 125 2.14 -8.45 -17.64
C ARG A 125 2.31 -7.49 -18.81
N TYR A 126 1.21 -6.99 -19.37
CA TYR A 126 1.24 -5.99 -20.44
C TYR A 126 2.00 -4.71 -20.00
N PHE A 127 1.72 -4.20 -18.79
CA PHE A 127 2.42 -3.02 -18.28
C PHE A 127 3.89 -3.29 -17.98
N GLN A 128 4.26 -4.49 -17.53
CA GLN A 128 5.66 -4.88 -17.36
C GLN A 128 6.41 -4.86 -18.69
N ASP A 129 5.80 -5.37 -19.76
CA ASP A 129 6.40 -5.37 -21.10
C ASP A 129 6.48 -3.95 -21.69
N LYS A 130 5.47 -3.11 -21.40
CA LYS A 130 5.42 -1.71 -21.87
C LYS A 130 6.42 -0.81 -21.15
N TYR A 131 6.69 -1.07 -19.88
CA TYR A 131 7.58 -0.26 -19.02
C TYR A 131 8.72 -1.10 -18.41
N PRO A 132 9.62 -1.65 -19.25
CA PRO A 132 10.74 -2.45 -18.76
C PRO A 132 11.63 -1.63 -17.83
N GLY A 133 12.03 -2.23 -16.70
CA GLY A 133 12.82 -1.56 -15.66
C GLY A 133 12.03 -0.60 -14.74
N THR A 134 10.75 -0.36 -15.01
CA THR A 134 9.88 0.52 -14.20
C THR A 134 8.73 -0.26 -13.57
N MET A 135 8.20 -1.29 -14.24
CA MET A 135 7.12 -2.14 -13.75
C MET A 135 7.59 -3.59 -13.59
N ALA A 136 7.24 -4.22 -12.47
CA ALA A 136 7.42 -5.66 -12.24
C ALA A 136 6.11 -6.30 -11.77
N ALA A 137 5.73 -7.40 -12.42
CA ALA A 137 4.57 -8.22 -12.06
C ALA A 137 5.02 -9.61 -11.63
N ARG A 138 4.74 -9.99 -10.39
CA ARG A 138 4.94 -11.34 -9.85
C ARG A 138 3.58 -11.97 -9.59
N ILE A 139 3.15 -12.81 -10.56
CA ILE A 139 1.83 -13.45 -10.52
C ILE A 139 1.97 -14.79 -9.80
N GLU A 140 2.13 -14.70 -8.50
CA GLU A 140 2.39 -15.84 -7.62
C GLU A 140 2.02 -15.52 -6.16
N PHE A 141 1.99 -16.54 -5.32
CA PHE A 141 1.91 -16.40 -3.87
C PHE A 141 3.29 -16.68 -3.27
N ASP A 142 3.99 -15.63 -2.85
CA ASP A 142 5.33 -15.73 -2.25
C ASP A 142 5.42 -14.86 -0.98
N PRO A 143 5.23 -15.47 0.22
CA PRO A 143 5.36 -14.76 1.49
C PRO A 143 6.77 -14.20 1.75
N ALA A 144 7.82 -14.85 1.23
CA ALA A 144 9.17 -14.37 1.41
C ALA A 144 9.44 -13.11 0.57
N LEU A 145 8.97 -13.10 -0.69
CA LEU A 145 9.02 -11.91 -1.53
C LEU A 145 8.17 -10.77 -0.94
N SER A 146 6.97 -11.07 -0.44
CA SER A 146 6.13 -10.04 0.19
C SER A 146 6.85 -9.31 1.31
N GLN A 147 7.59 -10.04 2.13
CA GLN A 147 8.39 -9.49 3.22
C GLN A 147 9.48 -8.55 2.72
N ARG A 148 10.20 -8.97 1.66
CA ARG A 148 11.20 -8.12 1.02
C ARG A 148 10.59 -6.87 0.39
N MET A 149 9.39 -6.97 -0.15
CA MET A 149 8.65 -5.82 -0.70
C MET A 149 8.27 -4.81 0.38
N TYR A 150 7.76 -5.26 1.54
CA TYR A 150 7.50 -4.35 2.67
C TYR A 150 8.77 -3.61 3.12
N ALA A 151 9.89 -4.33 3.21
CA ALA A 151 11.15 -3.75 3.69
C ALA A 151 11.78 -2.76 2.70
N ALA A 152 11.61 -3.01 1.40
CA ALA A 152 12.30 -2.28 0.34
C ALA A 152 11.53 -1.07 -0.20
N ALA A 153 10.21 -1.10 -0.17
CA ALA A 153 9.38 -0.09 -0.82
C ALA A 153 9.39 1.26 -0.09
N ASP A 154 9.13 2.31 -0.84
CA ASP A 154 8.85 3.64 -0.31
C ASP A 154 7.35 3.80 -0.03
N MET A 155 6.51 3.24 -0.91
CA MET A 155 5.06 3.37 -0.86
C MET A 155 4.38 2.01 -0.96
N PHE A 156 3.23 1.86 -0.32
CA PHE A 156 2.40 0.66 -0.35
C PHE A 156 0.96 1.03 -0.73
N LEU A 157 0.47 0.54 -1.87
CA LEU A 157 -0.84 0.91 -2.40
C LEU A 157 -1.93 -0.09 -1.98
N MET A 158 -3.00 0.41 -1.35
CA MET A 158 -4.21 -0.34 -0.99
C MET A 158 -5.49 0.42 -1.37
N PRO A 159 -5.92 0.37 -2.65
CA PRO A 159 -7.08 1.13 -3.13
C PRO A 159 -8.38 0.32 -3.01
N SER A 160 -8.55 -0.43 -1.93
CA SER A 160 -9.65 -1.37 -1.75
C SER A 160 -11.03 -0.70 -1.81
N LYS A 161 -11.99 -1.37 -2.45
CA LYS A 161 -13.39 -0.95 -2.47
C LYS A 161 -14.01 -1.04 -1.07
N PHE A 162 -13.68 -2.09 -0.34
CA PHE A 162 -13.96 -2.26 1.09
C PHE A 162 -12.85 -3.08 1.74
N GLU A 163 -12.54 -2.78 3.00
CA GLU A 163 -11.50 -3.47 3.76
C GLU A 163 -11.87 -3.48 5.25
N PRO A 164 -12.30 -4.62 5.81
CA PRO A 164 -12.74 -4.70 7.20
C PRO A 164 -11.71 -4.21 8.21
N CYS A 165 -10.45 -4.60 8.03
CA CYS A 165 -9.33 -4.13 8.83
C CYS A 165 -8.11 -3.81 7.95
N GLY A 166 -7.66 -4.78 7.16
CA GLY A 166 -6.36 -4.74 6.50
C GLY A 166 -5.22 -4.96 7.51
N LEU A 167 -4.24 -5.77 7.13
CA LEU A 167 -3.01 -5.95 7.89
C LEU A 167 -1.81 -5.37 7.15
N SER A 168 -1.84 -5.42 5.84
CA SER A 168 -0.71 -5.05 4.98
C SER A 168 -0.28 -3.60 5.14
N GLN A 169 -1.20 -2.66 5.35
CA GLN A 169 -0.85 -1.26 5.62
C GLN A 169 -0.13 -1.10 6.96
N MET A 170 -0.54 -1.85 7.99
CA MET A 170 0.13 -1.80 9.29
C MET A 170 1.51 -2.44 9.24
N ILE A 171 1.65 -3.54 8.50
CA ILE A 171 2.96 -4.17 8.26
C ILE A 171 3.84 -3.22 7.45
N ALA A 172 3.34 -2.59 6.40
CA ALA A 172 4.08 -1.61 5.61
C ALA A 172 4.62 -0.47 6.47
N MET A 173 3.78 0.14 7.32
CA MET A 173 4.20 1.19 8.26
C MET A 173 5.28 0.69 9.21
N ARG A 174 5.16 -0.53 9.74
CA ARG A 174 6.17 -1.15 10.61
C ARG A 174 7.54 -1.26 9.94
N TYR A 175 7.59 -1.39 8.62
CA TYR A 175 8.82 -1.39 7.81
C TYR A 175 9.20 -0.01 7.25
N GLY A 176 8.55 1.05 7.69
CA GLY A 176 8.80 2.42 7.22
C GLY A 176 8.40 2.65 5.76
N THR A 177 7.42 1.90 5.27
CA THR A 177 6.84 2.02 3.93
C THR A 177 5.49 2.70 4.06
N LEU A 178 5.33 3.87 3.42
CA LEU A 178 4.15 4.70 3.61
C LEU A 178 2.95 4.18 2.81
N PRO A 179 1.81 3.87 3.46
CA PRO A 179 0.62 3.42 2.77
C PRO A 179 -0.07 4.55 2.03
N ILE A 180 -0.62 4.21 0.86
CA ILE A 180 -1.56 5.02 0.09
C ILE A 180 -2.86 4.22 0.03
N VAL A 181 -3.91 4.70 0.66
CA VAL A 181 -5.13 3.92 0.89
C VAL A 181 -6.38 4.65 0.46
N ARG A 182 -7.42 3.91 0.12
CA ARG A 182 -8.77 4.47 0.08
C ARG A 182 -9.33 4.55 1.50
N GLU A 183 -10.07 5.62 1.80
CA GLU A 183 -10.69 5.87 3.11
C GLU A 183 -11.92 4.98 3.32
N THR A 184 -11.67 3.69 3.60
CA THR A 184 -12.71 2.70 3.89
C THR A 184 -12.27 1.77 5.02
N GLY A 185 -13.22 1.34 5.85
CA GLY A 185 -13.01 0.35 6.89
C GLY A 185 -11.77 0.59 7.74
N GLY A 186 -11.00 -0.47 7.96
CA GLY A 186 -9.77 -0.42 8.75
C GLY A 186 -8.65 0.41 8.12
N LEU A 187 -8.67 0.67 6.82
CA LEU A 187 -7.70 1.57 6.19
C LEU A 187 -7.86 2.99 6.67
N LYS A 188 -9.12 3.47 6.78
CA LYS A 188 -9.44 4.78 7.33
C LYS A 188 -9.11 4.87 8.83
N ASP A 189 -9.28 3.76 9.56
CA ASP A 189 -9.05 3.73 11.00
C ASP A 189 -7.55 3.67 11.37
N THR A 190 -6.68 3.19 10.48
CA THR A 190 -5.27 2.91 10.78
C THR A 190 -4.29 3.83 10.08
N VAL A 191 -4.68 4.50 9.00
CA VAL A 191 -3.81 5.41 8.25
C VAL A 191 -4.27 6.85 8.44
N ILE A 192 -3.40 7.67 9.00
CA ILE A 192 -3.62 9.12 9.19
C ILE A 192 -3.08 9.83 7.95
N PRO A 193 -3.94 10.52 7.16
CA PRO A 193 -3.49 11.24 5.97
C PRO A 193 -2.47 12.34 6.32
N TYR A 194 -1.43 12.44 5.51
CA TYR A 194 -0.43 13.50 5.64
C TYR A 194 -1.06 14.89 5.52
N ASN A 195 -0.78 15.73 6.50
CA ASN A 195 -1.15 17.14 6.53
C ASN A 195 0.09 17.99 6.26
N GLU A 196 0.14 18.64 5.10
CA GLU A 196 1.27 19.46 4.68
C GLU A 196 1.52 20.71 5.55
N PHE A 197 0.49 21.18 6.28
CA PHE A 197 0.59 22.36 7.14
C PHE A 197 1.15 22.03 8.53
N THR A 198 0.86 20.83 9.05
CA THR A 198 1.33 20.40 10.38
C THR A 198 2.51 19.43 10.29
N GLY A 199 2.73 18.78 9.15
CA GLY A 199 3.72 17.73 8.96
C GLY A 199 3.33 16.40 9.62
N GLU A 200 2.10 16.27 10.12
CA GLU A 200 1.59 15.06 10.77
C GLU A 200 0.98 14.09 9.77
N GLY A 201 1.04 12.81 10.09
CA GLY A 201 0.43 11.74 9.32
C GLY A 201 1.24 10.44 9.33
N THR A 202 0.67 9.39 8.76
CA THR A 202 1.31 8.06 8.63
C THR A 202 1.21 7.50 7.22
N GLY A 203 0.63 8.25 6.29
CA GLY A 203 0.46 7.85 4.90
C GLY A 203 -0.36 8.85 4.11
N PHE A 204 -0.97 8.37 3.02
CA PHE A 204 -1.79 9.18 2.11
C PHE A 204 -3.13 8.49 1.87
N SER A 205 -4.15 9.27 1.56
CA SER A 205 -5.48 8.71 1.31
C SER A 205 -6.23 9.42 0.18
N PHE A 206 -7.26 8.76 -0.31
CA PHE A 206 -8.27 9.31 -1.20
C PHE A 206 -9.65 8.75 -0.82
N SER A 207 -10.71 9.48 -1.13
CA SER A 207 -12.04 9.18 -0.58
C SER A 207 -12.88 8.31 -1.51
N ASN A 208 -13.05 8.73 -2.76
CA ASN A 208 -13.94 8.03 -3.70
C ASN A 208 -13.24 6.84 -4.37
N PHE A 209 -14.01 5.80 -4.68
CA PHE A 209 -13.52 4.67 -5.47
C PHE A 209 -13.36 5.08 -6.94
N ASN A 210 -12.29 5.83 -7.21
CA ASN A 210 -12.03 6.52 -8.46
C ASN A 210 -10.53 6.48 -8.79
N GLY A 211 -10.19 6.14 -10.04
CA GLY A 211 -8.81 5.97 -10.47
C GLY A 211 -8.02 7.28 -10.55
N ASP A 212 -8.66 8.40 -10.89
CA ASP A 212 -7.99 9.71 -10.92
C ASP A 212 -7.62 10.16 -9.50
N GLU A 213 -8.52 10.03 -8.53
CA GLU A 213 -8.22 10.33 -7.12
C GLU A 213 -7.11 9.45 -6.57
N MET A 214 -7.12 8.15 -6.91
CA MET A 214 -6.03 7.24 -6.54
C MET A 214 -4.69 7.70 -7.13
N GLY A 215 -4.65 8.00 -8.44
CA GLY A 215 -3.47 8.51 -9.12
C GLY A 215 -2.97 9.82 -8.52
N ASP A 216 -3.86 10.73 -8.20
CA ASP A 216 -3.52 12.00 -7.53
C ASP A 216 -2.92 11.78 -6.13
N ALA A 217 -3.44 10.82 -5.36
CA ALA A 217 -2.88 10.45 -4.07
C ALA A 217 -1.46 9.87 -4.22
N VAL A 218 -1.23 9.00 -5.22
CA VAL A 218 0.10 8.48 -5.54
C VAL A 218 1.07 9.61 -5.88
N PHE A 219 0.66 10.59 -6.69
CA PHE A 219 1.53 11.71 -7.05
C PHE A 219 1.72 12.74 -5.93
N ARG A 220 0.77 12.88 -4.99
CA ARG A 220 1.03 13.66 -3.77
C ARG A 220 2.16 13.03 -2.95
N ALA A 221 2.14 11.70 -2.79
CA ALA A 221 3.21 10.97 -2.11
C ALA A 221 4.55 11.07 -2.87
N ALA A 222 4.54 10.85 -4.18
CA ALA A 222 5.73 10.91 -5.01
C ALA A 222 6.36 12.31 -5.01
N ARG A 223 5.57 13.37 -5.08
CA ARG A 223 6.07 14.76 -4.98
C ARG A 223 6.73 15.03 -3.63
N LEU A 224 6.14 14.59 -2.52
CA LEU A 224 6.78 14.73 -1.21
C LEU A 224 8.13 13.99 -1.18
N PHE A 225 8.20 12.80 -1.75
CA PHE A 225 9.43 12.02 -1.86
C PHE A 225 10.51 12.75 -2.66
N TRP A 226 10.17 13.41 -3.78
CA TRP A 226 11.12 14.10 -4.64
C TRP A 226 11.50 15.49 -4.10
N ASP A 227 10.52 16.27 -3.67
CA ASP A 227 10.66 17.70 -3.45
C ASP A 227 11.03 18.05 -2.00
N ASN A 228 10.67 17.19 -1.02
CA ASN A 228 10.93 17.42 0.39
C ASN A 228 11.25 16.11 1.14
N ARG A 229 12.48 15.66 0.98
CA ARG A 229 12.96 14.41 1.58
C ARG A 229 12.96 14.45 3.12
N ASP A 230 13.16 15.61 3.72
CA ASP A 230 13.12 15.76 5.18
C ASP A 230 11.70 15.54 5.73
N ALA A 231 10.70 16.15 5.09
CA ALA A 231 9.29 15.91 5.44
C ALA A 231 8.89 14.45 5.18
N TRP A 232 9.35 13.84 4.09
CA TRP A 232 9.17 12.41 3.82
C TRP A 232 9.74 11.54 4.95
N ASN A 233 10.99 11.79 5.34
CA ASN A 233 11.67 11.06 6.40
C ASN A 233 10.99 11.23 7.77
N GLN A 234 10.47 12.43 8.05
CA GLN A 234 9.69 12.70 9.26
C GLN A 234 8.39 11.86 9.25
N LEU A 235 7.70 11.81 8.12
CA LEU A 235 6.47 11.02 7.96
C LEU A 235 6.74 9.52 8.15
N VAL A 236 7.84 9.00 7.59
CA VAL A 236 8.29 7.61 7.80
C VAL A 236 8.57 7.32 9.29
N THR A 237 9.05 8.30 10.05
CA THR A 237 9.30 8.14 11.49
C THR A 237 8.00 8.08 12.30
N GLN A 238 6.94 8.75 11.84
CA GLN A 238 5.63 8.77 12.51
C GLN A 238 4.80 7.50 12.21
N ALA A 239 5.02 6.89 11.04
CA ALA A 239 4.31 5.71 10.60
C ALA A 239 4.78 4.44 11.33
#